data_005b98c447b49192ea8aae567fe2378a
#
_entry.id   005b98c447b49192ea8aae567fe2378a
#
_cell.length_a   1.000
_cell.length_b   1.000
_cell.length_c   1.000
_cell.angle_alpha   90.00
_cell.angle_beta   90.00
_cell.angle_gamma   90.00
#
_symmetry.space_group_name_H-M   'P 1'
#
loop_
_entity.id
_entity.type
_entity.pdbx_description
1 polymer ?
#
loop_
_entity_poly.entity_id
_entity_poly.type
_entity_poly.pdbx_seq_one_letter_code
_entity_poly.pdbx_strand_id
1 'polypeptide(L)'
;MSQYVPAEGFVSNAEFLGKLISSAPKFETVSNGKKEIFYNIPAGFDIETSSFYYHGEKTAIMYEWTFGINNIITYGRTWEHFKTLLAAVTAVLQTHQNRRLVVYVHNLPYEFQCIRKHFSWTKIFFLDNRKPVYAITDKGIEFRCSLKLSGKSLAATAKDLTKYKAEKMAGDLDYSLIRHPETPLTEKELGYCFHDVKVILNYIQEKIEQDGNIARIPLTNTGYVRRYCKNACFPDEEVYTNASTYAEYEIDAIGVSRDERVLSRWLHARECPPSREIMYEGWLIRLYKFLSIRFGSKKVSDITRKVSWFS
;
A
#
# COMPACT_ATOMS: atom_id res chain seq x y z
N MET A 1 0.56 -22.85 -9.06
CA MET A 1 0.59 -21.45 -9.54
C MET A 1 1.33 -21.38 -10.86
N SER A 2 0.77 -20.76 -11.90
CA SER A 2 1.54 -20.46 -13.11
C SER A 2 2.62 -19.44 -12.75
N GLN A 3 3.84 -19.65 -13.25
CA GLN A 3 4.95 -18.73 -13.00
C GLN A 3 4.60 -17.34 -13.57
N TYR A 4 4.75 -16.30 -12.76
CA TYR A 4 4.60 -14.92 -13.22
C TYR A 4 5.68 -14.59 -14.26
N VAL A 5 5.27 -14.03 -15.38
CA VAL A 5 6.17 -13.55 -16.43
C VAL A 5 5.92 -12.06 -16.60
N PRO A 6 6.94 -11.20 -16.44
CA PRO A 6 6.77 -9.75 -16.61
C PRO A 6 6.27 -9.37 -18.00
N ALA A 7 5.50 -8.27 -18.07
CA ALA A 7 5.06 -7.71 -19.34
C ALA A 7 6.24 -7.27 -20.22
N GLU A 8 6.13 -7.46 -21.55
CA GLU A 8 7.17 -7.10 -22.51
C GLU A 8 6.86 -5.80 -23.27
N GLY A 9 5.59 -5.42 -23.37
CA GLY A 9 5.15 -4.21 -24.06
C GLY A 9 3.69 -3.89 -23.78
N PHE A 10 3.24 -2.76 -24.32
CA PHE A 10 1.83 -2.38 -24.28
C PHE A 10 0.98 -3.27 -25.18
N VAL A 11 -0.24 -3.50 -24.74
CA VAL A 11 -1.31 -4.06 -25.58
C VAL A 11 -2.42 -3.03 -25.75
N SER A 12 -3.22 -3.15 -26.81
CA SER A 12 -4.41 -2.32 -26.96
C SER A 12 -5.43 -2.60 -25.85
N ASN A 13 -6.32 -1.65 -25.57
CA ASN A 13 -7.37 -1.83 -24.56
C ASN A 13 -8.28 -3.03 -24.86
N ALA A 14 -8.55 -3.31 -26.13
CA ALA A 14 -9.33 -4.47 -26.56
C ALA A 14 -8.59 -5.79 -26.28
N GLU A 15 -7.31 -5.84 -26.60
CA GLU A 15 -6.46 -7.00 -26.32
C GLU A 15 -6.26 -7.20 -24.80
N PHE A 16 -6.09 -6.10 -24.05
CA PHE A 16 -6.03 -6.13 -22.59
C PHE A 16 -7.27 -6.82 -21.99
N LEU A 17 -8.46 -6.39 -22.41
CA LEU A 17 -9.71 -6.98 -21.93
C LEU A 17 -9.86 -8.44 -22.37
N GLY A 18 -9.49 -8.79 -23.60
CA GLY A 18 -9.50 -10.17 -24.10
C GLY A 18 -8.60 -11.08 -23.26
N LYS A 19 -7.37 -10.64 -22.98
CA LYS A 19 -6.43 -11.37 -22.12
C LYS A 19 -6.93 -11.45 -20.67
N LEU A 20 -7.52 -10.38 -20.16
CA LEU A 20 -8.10 -10.36 -18.82
C LEU A 20 -9.26 -11.36 -18.69
N ILE A 21 -10.20 -11.37 -19.62
CA ILE A 21 -11.34 -12.31 -19.64
C ILE A 21 -10.83 -13.75 -19.65
N SER A 22 -9.84 -14.06 -20.47
CA SER A 22 -9.26 -15.40 -20.57
C SER A 22 -8.50 -15.85 -19.30
N SER A 23 -7.92 -14.89 -18.59
CA SER A 23 -7.07 -15.16 -17.40
C SER A 23 -7.85 -15.10 -16.10
N ALA A 24 -8.91 -14.29 -16.01
CA ALA A 24 -9.66 -14.03 -14.79
C ALA A 24 -10.15 -15.31 -14.07
N PRO A 25 -10.63 -16.37 -14.74
CA PRO A 25 -11.04 -17.62 -14.08
C PRO A 25 -9.90 -18.34 -13.36
N LYS A 26 -8.64 -18.04 -13.70
CA LYS A 26 -7.43 -18.64 -13.12
C LYS A 26 -6.85 -17.80 -11.97
N PHE A 27 -7.38 -16.59 -11.75
CA PHE A 27 -6.87 -15.73 -10.71
C PHE A 27 -7.30 -16.22 -9.33
N GLU A 28 -6.31 -16.48 -8.51
CA GLU A 28 -6.53 -16.86 -7.13
C GLU A 28 -7.06 -15.67 -6.31
N THR A 29 -7.92 -15.96 -5.35
CA THR A 29 -8.38 -14.98 -4.38
C THR A 29 -8.00 -15.38 -2.98
N VAL A 30 -7.68 -14.41 -2.13
CA VAL A 30 -7.25 -14.61 -0.75
C VAL A 30 -8.06 -13.76 0.21
N SER A 31 -8.25 -14.23 1.44
CA SER A 31 -8.93 -13.49 2.50
C SER A 31 -7.92 -12.94 3.50
N ASN A 32 -8.24 -11.80 4.12
CA ASN A 32 -7.48 -11.23 5.23
C ASN A 32 -7.94 -11.70 6.63
N GLY A 33 -8.75 -12.78 6.68
CA GLY A 33 -9.36 -13.26 7.94
C GLY A 33 -10.60 -12.45 8.38
N LYS A 34 -10.91 -11.35 7.69
CA LYS A 34 -12.17 -10.59 7.78
C LYS A 34 -13.02 -10.93 6.56
N LYS A 35 -14.20 -10.44 6.43
CA LYS A 35 -15.08 -10.72 5.27
C LYS A 35 -14.57 -10.14 3.93
N GLU A 36 -13.31 -9.75 3.83
CA GLU A 36 -12.72 -9.12 2.64
C GLU A 36 -11.89 -10.15 1.86
N ILE A 37 -12.11 -10.19 0.56
CA ILE A 37 -11.44 -11.07 -0.40
C ILE A 37 -10.66 -10.19 -1.39
N PHE A 38 -9.44 -10.58 -1.71
CA PHE A 38 -8.56 -9.87 -2.63
C PHE A 38 -8.12 -10.78 -3.78
N TYR A 39 -8.05 -10.26 -4.99
CA TYR A 39 -7.36 -10.92 -6.09
C TYR A 39 -5.87 -10.95 -5.79
N ASN A 40 -5.29 -12.15 -5.76
CA ASN A 40 -3.86 -12.35 -5.41
C ASN A 40 -2.95 -12.17 -6.62
N ILE A 41 -3.04 -11.01 -7.25
CA ILE A 41 -2.28 -10.63 -8.44
C ILE A 41 -1.77 -9.21 -8.30
N PRO A 42 -0.61 -8.86 -8.91
CA PRO A 42 -0.16 -7.48 -8.96
C PRO A 42 -1.04 -6.66 -9.91
N ALA A 43 -1.39 -5.44 -9.50
CA ALA A 43 -1.94 -4.43 -10.38
C ALA A 43 -1.34 -3.07 -10.07
N GLY A 44 -1.13 -2.26 -11.11
CA GLY A 44 -0.46 -0.98 -11.03
C GLY A 44 -1.11 0.08 -11.90
N PHE A 45 -0.96 1.34 -11.49
CA PHE A 45 -1.48 2.50 -12.19
C PHE A 45 -0.54 3.68 -12.02
N ASP A 46 -0.38 4.44 -13.07
CA ASP A 46 0.40 5.67 -13.10
C ASP A 46 -0.23 6.68 -14.07
N ILE A 47 0.08 7.98 -13.92
CA ILE A 47 -0.36 9.03 -14.85
C ILE A 47 0.76 9.99 -15.17
N GLU A 48 0.72 10.52 -16.38
CA GLU A 48 1.56 11.62 -16.78
C GLU A 48 0.74 12.92 -16.93
N THR A 49 1.31 14.00 -16.41
CA THR A 49 0.63 15.31 -16.40
C THR A 49 1.53 16.42 -16.89
N SER A 50 0.95 17.38 -17.60
CA SER A 50 1.58 18.67 -17.91
C SER A 50 1.07 19.73 -16.95
N SER A 51 1.98 20.55 -16.43
CA SER A 51 1.66 21.68 -15.56
C SER A 51 1.84 23.00 -16.30
N PHE A 52 0.88 23.89 -16.18
CA PHE A 52 0.90 25.23 -16.78
C PHE A 52 0.16 26.23 -15.88
N TYR A 53 0.33 27.52 -16.16
CA TYR A 53 -0.41 28.57 -15.49
C TYR A 53 -1.63 28.97 -16.30
N TYR A 54 -2.80 28.93 -15.68
CA TYR A 54 -4.05 29.39 -16.25
C TYR A 54 -4.67 30.43 -15.31
N HIS A 55 -4.90 31.65 -15.80
CA HIS A 55 -5.38 32.79 -14.99
C HIS A 55 -4.54 33.01 -13.70
N GLY A 56 -3.23 32.81 -13.75
CA GLY A 56 -2.33 33.00 -12.60
C GLY A 56 -2.30 31.81 -11.62
N GLU A 57 -3.13 30.78 -11.80
CA GLU A 57 -3.14 29.55 -11.00
C GLU A 57 -2.40 28.42 -11.69
N LYS A 58 -1.57 27.70 -10.93
CA LYS A 58 -0.89 26.52 -11.43
C LYS A 58 -1.89 25.39 -11.61
N THR A 59 -2.09 24.97 -12.85
CA THR A 59 -3.02 23.93 -13.26
C THR A 59 -2.24 22.73 -13.82
N ALA A 60 -2.75 21.53 -13.65
CA ALA A 60 -2.21 20.32 -14.26
C ALA A 60 -3.29 19.60 -15.05
N ILE A 61 -2.90 19.10 -16.25
CA ILE A 61 -3.75 18.27 -17.10
C ILE A 61 -3.08 16.90 -17.28
N MET A 62 -3.84 15.84 -17.04
CA MET A 62 -3.40 14.48 -17.38
C MET A 62 -3.48 14.31 -18.89
N TYR A 63 -2.39 13.84 -19.49
CA TYR A 63 -2.30 13.58 -20.91
C TYR A 63 -2.10 12.10 -21.27
N GLU A 64 -1.73 11.29 -20.27
CA GLU A 64 -1.55 9.84 -20.40
C GLU A 64 -1.85 9.16 -19.05
N TRP A 65 -2.41 7.97 -19.11
CA TRP A 65 -2.50 7.02 -18.00
C TRP A 65 -2.06 5.64 -18.45
N THR A 66 -1.29 4.97 -17.63
CA THR A 66 -0.88 3.58 -17.78
C THR A 66 -1.50 2.70 -16.73
N PHE A 67 -2.05 1.56 -17.10
CA PHE A 67 -2.68 0.60 -16.22
C PHE A 67 -2.24 -0.83 -16.51
N GLY A 68 -1.88 -1.58 -15.47
CA GLY A 68 -1.46 -2.96 -15.60
C GLY A 68 -2.11 -3.89 -14.61
N ILE A 69 -2.40 -5.11 -15.04
CA ILE A 69 -2.86 -6.23 -14.19
C ILE A 69 -2.04 -7.46 -14.56
N ASN A 70 -1.47 -8.11 -13.53
CA ASN A 70 -0.61 -9.27 -13.71
C ASN A 70 0.53 -8.94 -14.69
N ASN A 71 0.54 -9.53 -15.87
CA ASN A 71 1.57 -9.33 -16.89
C ASN A 71 1.07 -8.62 -18.15
N ILE A 72 -0.06 -7.94 -18.08
CA ILE A 72 -0.61 -7.16 -19.20
C ILE A 72 -0.69 -5.69 -18.82
N ILE A 73 -0.18 -4.83 -19.69
CA ILE A 73 -0.15 -3.39 -19.50
C ILE A 73 -0.76 -2.72 -20.71
N THR A 74 -1.62 -1.74 -20.46
CA THR A 74 -2.23 -0.89 -21.46
C THR A 74 -2.18 0.56 -21.06
N TYR A 75 -2.46 1.48 -21.96
CA TYR A 75 -2.49 2.90 -21.71
C TYR A 75 -3.65 3.60 -22.42
N GLY A 76 -3.88 4.83 -22.06
CA GLY A 76 -4.83 5.68 -22.74
C GLY A 76 -4.60 7.16 -22.44
N ARG A 77 -5.40 8.01 -23.06
CA ARG A 77 -5.16 9.44 -23.12
C ARG A 77 -6.21 10.28 -22.41
N THR A 78 -7.36 9.70 -22.05
CA THR A 78 -8.49 10.42 -21.46
C THR A 78 -9.06 9.70 -20.24
N TRP A 79 -9.62 10.45 -19.32
CA TRP A 79 -10.31 9.89 -18.15
C TRP A 79 -11.54 9.05 -18.52
N GLU A 80 -12.22 9.40 -19.62
CA GLU A 80 -13.38 8.62 -20.08
C GLU A 80 -12.95 7.22 -20.53
N HIS A 81 -11.83 7.11 -21.26
CA HIS A 81 -11.27 5.81 -21.62
C HIS A 81 -10.85 5.01 -20.39
N PHE A 82 -10.22 5.66 -19.40
CA PHE A 82 -9.84 4.98 -18.16
C PHE A 82 -11.06 4.49 -17.36
N LYS A 83 -12.10 5.32 -17.21
CA LYS A 83 -13.35 4.93 -16.53
C LYS A 83 -14.01 3.74 -17.24
N THR A 84 -14.08 3.76 -18.56
CA THR A 84 -14.65 2.68 -19.39
C THR A 84 -13.85 1.38 -19.19
N LEU A 85 -12.51 1.45 -19.27
CA LEU A 85 -11.64 0.30 -19.03
C LEU A 85 -11.85 -0.25 -17.61
N LEU A 86 -11.83 0.61 -16.61
CA LEU A 86 -11.96 0.18 -15.21
C LEU A 86 -13.35 -0.40 -14.91
N ALA A 87 -14.41 0.12 -15.55
CA ALA A 87 -15.74 -0.46 -15.45
C ALA A 87 -15.78 -1.88 -16.06
N ALA A 88 -15.14 -2.09 -17.19
CA ALA A 88 -15.02 -3.43 -17.80
C ALA A 88 -14.19 -4.37 -16.91
N VAL A 89 -13.07 -3.91 -16.33
CA VAL A 89 -12.25 -4.67 -15.39
C VAL A 89 -13.09 -5.11 -14.19
N THR A 90 -13.86 -4.18 -13.59
CA THR A 90 -14.72 -4.50 -12.44
C THR A 90 -15.81 -5.51 -12.79
N ALA A 91 -16.37 -5.43 -13.99
CA ALA A 91 -17.37 -6.39 -14.47
C ALA A 91 -16.77 -7.79 -14.66
N VAL A 92 -15.61 -7.89 -15.32
CA VAL A 92 -14.91 -9.16 -15.58
C VAL A 92 -14.50 -9.83 -14.26
N LEU A 93 -13.93 -9.06 -13.32
CA LEU A 93 -13.47 -9.56 -12.02
C LEU A 93 -14.61 -9.62 -10.99
N GLN A 94 -15.81 -9.12 -11.30
CA GLN A 94 -16.93 -9.05 -10.37
C GLN A 94 -16.54 -8.41 -9.03
N THR A 95 -15.77 -7.33 -9.09
CA THR A 95 -15.31 -6.64 -7.88
C THR A 95 -16.45 -5.86 -7.22
N HIS A 96 -16.41 -5.80 -5.90
CA HIS A 96 -17.33 -5.05 -5.04
C HIS A 96 -16.65 -4.78 -3.69
N GLN A 97 -17.36 -4.15 -2.73
CA GLN A 97 -16.77 -3.71 -1.45
C GLN A 97 -16.01 -4.80 -0.68
N ASN A 98 -16.46 -6.05 -0.76
CA ASN A 98 -15.83 -7.17 -0.06
C ASN A 98 -14.98 -8.06 -0.98
N ARG A 99 -14.96 -7.81 -2.29
CA ARG A 99 -14.12 -8.53 -3.27
C ARG A 99 -13.36 -7.51 -4.10
N ARG A 100 -12.09 -7.33 -3.79
CA ARG A 100 -11.31 -6.19 -4.25
C ARG A 100 -10.17 -6.56 -5.18
N LEU A 101 -9.92 -5.68 -6.15
CA LEU A 101 -8.66 -5.61 -6.86
C LEU A 101 -7.81 -4.51 -6.19
N VAL A 102 -6.61 -4.86 -5.72
CA VAL A 102 -5.66 -3.89 -5.16
C VAL A 102 -4.77 -3.38 -6.29
N VAL A 103 -4.83 -2.07 -6.54
CA VAL A 103 -4.04 -1.37 -7.55
C VAL A 103 -3.01 -0.50 -6.84
N TYR A 104 -1.73 -0.74 -7.10
CA TYR A 104 -0.66 0.06 -6.52
C TYR A 104 -0.29 1.25 -7.39
N VAL A 105 -0.07 2.38 -6.74
CA VAL A 105 0.30 3.66 -7.35
C VAL A 105 1.56 4.16 -6.66
N HIS A 106 2.56 4.58 -7.41
CA HIS A 106 3.78 5.09 -6.81
C HIS A 106 3.67 6.59 -6.55
N ASN A 107 3.39 6.96 -5.29
CA ASN A 107 3.02 8.30 -4.84
C ASN A 107 1.52 8.63 -5.00
N LEU A 108 0.65 7.71 -4.58
CA LEU A 108 -0.81 7.90 -4.58
C LEU A 108 -1.30 9.30 -4.16
N PRO A 109 -0.67 10.03 -3.20
CA PRO A 109 -1.06 11.41 -2.91
C PRO A 109 -1.13 12.35 -4.11
N TYR A 110 -0.27 12.18 -5.10
CA TYR A 110 -0.26 12.99 -6.31
C TYR A 110 -1.38 12.57 -7.26
N GLU A 111 -1.40 11.31 -7.66
CA GLU A 111 -2.40 10.77 -8.59
C GLU A 111 -3.81 10.89 -8.05
N PHE A 112 -3.97 10.77 -6.71
CA PHE A 112 -5.26 10.90 -6.06
C PHE A 112 -5.89 12.29 -6.28
N GLN A 113 -5.11 13.36 -6.35
CA GLN A 113 -5.65 14.69 -6.66
C GLN A 113 -6.31 14.73 -8.04
N CYS A 114 -5.79 13.95 -8.99
CA CYS A 114 -6.30 13.85 -10.35
C CYS A 114 -7.51 12.92 -10.43
N ILE A 115 -7.43 11.73 -9.84
CA ILE A 115 -8.48 10.70 -9.98
C ILE A 115 -9.69 10.90 -9.07
N ARG A 116 -9.55 11.62 -7.95
CA ARG A 116 -10.59 11.70 -6.90
C ARG A 116 -11.97 12.14 -7.39
N LYS A 117 -12.04 13.00 -8.40
CA LYS A 117 -13.29 13.53 -8.94
C LYS A 117 -13.97 12.62 -9.97
N HIS A 118 -13.27 11.55 -10.41
CA HIS A 118 -13.74 10.66 -11.46
C HIS A 118 -14.40 9.39 -10.92
N PHE A 119 -14.28 9.12 -9.63
CA PHE A 119 -14.82 7.92 -8.97
C PHE A 119 -15.58 8.26 -7.71
N SER A 120 -16.52 7.39 -7.34
CA SER A 120 -17.17 7.40 -6.03
C SER A 120 -16.32 6.60 -5.04
N TRP A 121 -16.04 7.19 -3.88
CA TRP A 121 -15.17 6.61 -2.88
C TRP A 121 -15.96 6.17 -1.65
N THR A 122 -15.74 4.94 -1.17
CA THR A 122 -16.37 4.43 0.05
C THR A 122 -15.49 4.57 1.27
N LYS A 123 -14.18 4.52 1.06
CA LYS A 123 -13.20 4.66 2.14
C LYS A 123 -11.90 5.25 1.64
N ILE A 124 -11.39 6.24 2.38
CA ILE A 124 -10.08 6.83 2.12
C ILE A 124 -9.34 6.91 3.45
N PHE A 125 -8.10 6.45 3.49
CA PHE A 125 -7.27 6.53 4.68
C PHE A 125 -6.08 7.45 4.44
N PHE A 126 -5.99 8.50 5.25
CA PHE A 126 -4.93 9.49 5.23
C PHE A 126 -4.03 9.33 6.47
N LEU A 127 -2.72 9.35 6.29
CA LEU A 127 -1.78 9.51 7.41
C LEU A 127 -1.59 10.98 7.77
N ASP A 128 -1.62 11.84 6.76
CA ASP A 128 -1.47 13.27 6.82
C ASP A 128 -2.55 13.94 5.97
N ASN A 129 -2.78 15.23 6.21
CA ASN A 129 -3.71 16.01 5.40
C ASN A 129 -3.38 15.89 3.90
N ARG A 130 -4.36 15.49 3.09
CA ARG A 130 -4.26 15.27 1.62
C ARG A 130 -3.25 14.21 1.16
N LYS A 131 -2.76 13.34 2.06
CA LYS A 131 -1.82 12.27 1.70
C LYS A 131 -2.43 10.87 1.95
N PRO A 132 -3.29 10.40 1.04
CA PRO A 132 -3.88 9.07 1.18
C PRO A 132 -2.82 7.98 1.08
N VAL A 133 -3.00 6.95 1.90
CA VAL A 133 -2.23 5.70 1.86
C VAL A 133 -2.97 4.65 1.05
N TYR A 134 -4.31 4.64 1.19
CA TYR A 134 -5.19 3.88 0.33
C TYR A 134 -6.54 4.58 0.15
N ALA A 135 -7.21 4.25 -0.94
CA ALA A 135 -8.57 4.70 -1.25
C ALA A 135 -9.35 3.60 -1.96
N ILE A 136 -10.61 3.39 -1.57
CA ILE A 136 -11.45 2.32 -2.09
C ILE A 136 -12.64 2.93 -2.82
N THR A 137 -12.83 2.54 -4.09
CA THR A 137 -13.99 2.94 -4.86
C THR A 137 -15.25 2.14 -4.47
N ASP A 138 -16.43 2.63 -4.83
CA ASP A 138 -17.69 1.91 -4.67
C ASP A 138 -17.74 0.56 -5.42
N LYS A 139 -16.92 0.40 -6.46
CA LYS A 139 -16.81 -0.81 -7.29
C LYS A 139 -15.74 -1.80 -6.81
N GLY A 140 -15.10 -1.56 -5.66
CA GLY A 140 -14.12 -2.49 -5.09
C GLY A 140 -12.73 -2.44 -5.71
N ILE A 141 -12.36 -1.33 -6.33
CA ILE A 141 -10.98 -1.05 -6.67
C ILE A 141 -10.34 -0.35 -5.47
N GLU A 142 -9.26 -0.92 -4.94
CA GLU A 142 -8.52 -0.38 -3.81
C GLU A 142 -7.15 0.12 -4.26
N PHE A 143 -6.99 1.43 -4.39
CA PHE A 143 -5.70 2.06 -4.68
C PHE A 143 -4.83 2.11 -3.42
N ARG A 144 -3.58 1.66 -3.51
CA ARG A 144 -2.58 1.69 -2.42
C ARG A 144 -1.30 2.39 -2.85
N CYS A 145 -0.66 3.09 -1.91
CA CYS A 145 0.59 3.82 -2.16
C CYS A 145 1.82 2.91 -2.06
N SER A 146 2.46 2.57 -3.19
CA SER A 146 3.69 1.77 -3.19
C SER A 146 4.92 2.56 -2.70
N LEU A 147 4.93 3.89 -2.81
CA LEU A 147 5.97 4.74 -2.21
C LEU A 147 5.97 4.63 -0.67
N LYS A 148 4.80 4.58 -0.03
CA LYS A 148 4.71 4.39 1.42
C LYS A 148 5.08 2.96 1.84
N LEU A 149 4.86 1.99 0.95
CA LEU A 149 5.24 0.60 1.16
C LEU A 149 6.75 0.39 1.03
N SER A 150 7.37 0.92 -0.04
CA SER A 150 8.82 0.78 -0.28
C SER A 150 9.66 1.70 0.60
N GLY A 151 9.15 2.92 0.87
CA GLY A 151 9.92 4.00 1.49
C GLY A 151 11.00 4.58 0.56
N LYS A 152 10.97 4.26 -0.74
CA LYS A 152 12.01 4.58 -1.72
C LYS A 152 11.38 5.14 -3.01
N SER A 153 12.16 5.91 -3.78
CA SER A 153 11.76 6.32 -5.12
C SER A 153 11.55 5.10 -6.04
N LEU A 154 10.81 5.27 -7.14
CA LEU A 154 10.56 4.19 -8.09
C LEU A 154 11.87 3.65 -8.70
N ALA A 155 12.82 4.55 -9.01
CA ALA A 155 14.14 4.15 -9.50
C ALA A 155 14.95 3.33 -8.48
N ALA A 156 14.88 3.68 -7.20
CA ALA A 156 15.53 2.89 -6.14
C ALA A 156 14.79 1.56 -5.92
N THR A 157 13.45 1.55 -6.02
CA THR A 157 12.65 0.32 -5.95
C THR A 157 12.98 -0.62 -7.11
N ALA A 158 13.18 -0.11 -8.34
CA ALA A 158 13.59 -0.89 -9.50
C ALA A 158 14.95 -1.58 -9.29
N LYS A 159 15.92 -0.88 -8.68
CA LYS A 159 17.25 -1.44 -8.35
C LYS A 159 17.19 -2.55 -7.30
N ASP A 160 16.22 -2.49 -6.40
CA ASP A 160 16.04 -3.50 -5.36
C ASP A 160 15.36 -4.79 -5.86
N LEU A 161 14.78 -4.80 -7.07
CA LEU A 161 14.17 -5.98 -7.64
C LEU A 161 15.21 -7.10 -7.82
N THR A 162 14.88 -8.28 -7.32
CA THR A 162 15.80 -9.43 -7.31
C THR A 162 15.44 -10.45 -8.37
N LYS A 163 14.18 -10.83 -8.46
CA LYS A 163 13.67 -11.88 -9.33
C LYS A 163 13.12 -11.34 -10.65
N TYR A 164 12.31 -10.29 -10.59
CA TYR A 164 11.65 -9.70 -11.75
C TYR A 164 12.30 -8.34 -12.08
N LYS A 165 13.56 -8.40 -12.47
CA LYS A 165 14.33 -7.17 -12.77
C LYS A 165 13.63 -6.33 -13.83
N ALA A 166 13.53 -5.05 -13.55
CA ALA A 166 13.08 -4.03 -14.48
C ALA A 166 13.89 -2.77 -14.21
N GLU A 167 14.34 -2.11 -15.24
CA GLU A 167 15.01 -0.82 -15.11
C GLU A 167 13.97 0.29 -15.27
N LYS A 168 14.00 1.27 -14.37
CA LYS A 168 13.34 2.53 -14.65
C LYS A 168 14.14 3.21 -15.78
N MET A 169 13.51 3.52 -16.88
CA MET A 169 14.17 4.33 -17.90
C MET A 169 14.54 5.68 -17.29
N ALA A 170 15.82 6.07 -17.40
CA ALA A 170 16.27 7.40 -16.99
C ALA A 170 15.50 8.40 -17.85
N GLY A 171 14.63 9.19 -17.19
CA GLY A 171 13.67 10.01 -17.86
C GLY A 171 14.32 11.17 -18.59
N ASP A 172 14.01 11.27 -19.84
CA ASP A 172 14.12 12.45 -20.64
C ASP A 172 12.75 12.87 -21.16
N LEU A 173 11.73 12.77 -20.29
CA LEU A 173 10.50 13.49 -20.51
C LEU A 173 10.83 14.97 -20.35
N ASP A 174 10.78 15.72 -21.43
CA ASP A 174 10.88 17.16 -21.36
C ASP A 174 9.62 17.72 -20.71
N TYR A 175 9.71 17.96 -19.40
CA TYR A 175 8.61 18.51 -18.61
C TYR A 175 8.30 20.00 -18.92
N SER A 176 9.12 20.66 -19.76
CA SER A 176 8.82 22.02 -20.25
C SER A 176 7.77 22.02 -21.35
N LEU A 177 7.61 20.89 -22.05
CA LEU A 177 6.59 20.74 -23.09
C LEU A 177 5.20 20.51 -22.46
N ILE A 178 4.26 21.37 -22.86
CA ILE A 178 2.86 21.20 -22.51
C ILE A 178 2.24 20.17 -23.44
N ARG A 179 1.86 19.01 -22.89
CA ARG A 179 1.17 17.93 -23.61
C ARG A 179 -0.30 17.91 -23.24
N HIS A 180 -1.12 17.58 -24.22
CA HIS A 180 -2.55 17.36 -24.08
C HIS A 180 -2.89 15.89 -24.46
N PRO A 181 -4.08 15.40 -24.15
CA PRO A 181 -4.49 14.05 -24.53
C PRO A 181 -4.36 13.76 -26.04
N GLU A 182 -4.40 14.78 -26.90
CA GLU A 182 -4.28 14.68 -28.34
C GLU A 182 -2.84 14.83 -28.87
N THR A 183 -1.90 15.26 -28.00
CA THR A 183 -0.49 15.40 -28.38
C THR A 183 0.10 14.02 -28.67
N PRO A 184 0.66 13.76 -29.86
CA PRO A 184 1.32 12.48 -30.12
C PRO A 184 2.46 12.23 -29.15
N LEU A 185 2.54 11.02 -28.63
CA LEU A 185 3.66 10.57 -27.80
C LEU A 185 4.66 9.78 -28.64
N THR A 186 5.93 10.01 -28.40
CA THR A 186 7.02 9.24 -29.00
C THR A 186 7.10 7.85 -28.39
N GLU A 187 7.71 6.89 -29.08
CA GLU A 187 7.98 5.56 -28.54
C GLU A 187 8.81 5.60 -27.25
N LYS A 188 9.73 6.58 -27.15
CA LYS A 188 10.54 6.78 -25.94
C LYS A 188 9.67 7.21 -24.76
N GLU A 189 8.74 8.13 -24.95
CA GLU A 189 7.79 8.57 -23.91
C GLU A 189 6.86 7.43 -23.48
N LEU A 190 6.31 6.68 -24.43
CA LEU A 190 5.52 5.50 -24.14
C LEU A 190 6.35 4.43 -23.41
N GLY A 191 7.59 4.21 -23.84
CA GLY A 191 8.52 3.31 -23.14
C GLY A 191 8.73 3.71 -21.69
N TYR A 192 8.85 5.00 -21.41
CA TYR A 192 8.98 5.53 -20.04
C TYR A 192 7.74 5.18 -19.20
N CYS A 193 6.54 5.52 -19.66
CA CYS A 193 5.28 5.22 -18.97
C CYS A 193 5.09 3.72 -18.73
N PHE A 194 5.43 2.89 -19.73
CA PHE A 194 5.39 1.44 -19.61
C PHE A 194 6.28 0.91 -18.48
N HIS A 195 7.53 1.39 -18.42
CA HIS A 195 8.50 0.90 -17.47
C HIS A 195 8.14 1.28 -16.04
N ASP A 196 7.53 2.42 -15.81
CA ASP A 196 7.11 2.85 -14.47
C ASP A 196 6.05 1.89 -13.90
N VAL A 197 5.03 1.53 -14.66
CA VAL A 197 4.03 0.54 -14.24
C VAL A 197 4.62 -0.87 -14.18
N LYS A 198 5.50 -1.27 -15.11
CA LYS A 198 6.20 -2.55 -15.07
C LYS A 198 6.99 -2.73 -13.75
N VAL A 199 7.70 -1.69 -13.30
CA VAL A 199 8.42 -1.72 -12.01
C VAL A 199 7.44 -1.92 -10.85
N ILE A 200 6.30 -1.23 -10.86
CA ILE A 200 5.26 -1.40 -9.82
C ILE A 200 4.76 -2.85 -9.80
N LEU A 201 4.39 -3.40 -10.96
CA LEU A 201 3.88 -4.78 -11.05
C LEU A 201 4.90 -5.81 -10.54
N ASN A 202 6.15 -5.70 -11.00
CA ASN A 202 7.23 -6.60 -10.60
C ASN A 202 7.53 -6.51 -9.11
N TYR A 203 7.56 -5.28 -8.56
CA TYR A 203 7.75 -5.06 -7.13
C TYR A 203 6.63 -5.69 -6.29
N ILE A 204 5.39 -5.50 -6.68
CA ILE A 204 4.25 -6.08 -5.96
C ILE A 204 4.22 -7.59 -6.10
N GLN A 205 4.60 -8.14 -7.26
CA GLN A 205 4.71 -9.60 -7.43
C GLN A 205 5.77 -10.20 -6.50
N GLU A 206 6.95 -9.58 -6.38
CA GLU A 206 7.97 -10.02 -5.41
C GLU A 206 7.45 -9.92 -3.97
N LYS A 207 6.66 -8.90 -3.64
CA LYS A 207 6.03 -8.76 -2.31
C LYS A 207 4.95 -9.81 -2.05
N ILE A 208 4.14 -10.17 -3.06
CA ILE A 208 3.16 -11.28 -2.96
C ILE A 208 3.89 -12.58 -2.64
N GLU A 209 5.00 -12.87 -3.33
CA GLU A 209 5.79 -14.07 -3.09
C GLU A 209 6.49 -14.06 -1.73
N GLN A 210 7.05 -12.91 -1.33
CA GLN A 210 7.73 -12.74 -0.05
C GLN A 210 6.77 -12.87 1.15
N ASP A 211 5.57 -12.28 1.07
CA ASP A 211 4.59 -12.25 2.15
C ASP A 211 3.57 -13.40 2.07
N GLY A 212 3.62 -14.20 1.00
CA GLY A 212 2.74 -15.33 0.71
C GLY A 212 1.46 -14.94 -0.02
N ASN A 213 0.94 -13.73 0.15
CA ASN A 213 -0.18 -13.21 -0.62
C ASN A 213 -0.37 -11.69 -0.44
N ILE A 214 -1.19 -11.09 -1.32
CA ILE A 214 -1.43 -9.64 -1.35
C ILE A 214 -2.11 -9.09 -0.08
N ALA A 215 -2.93 -9.90 0.59
CA ALA A 215 -3.63 -9.48 1.81
C ALA A 215 -2.66 -9.32 3.01
N ARG A 216 -1.49 -9.96 2.95
CA ARG A 216 -0.45 -9.88 3.96
C ARG A 216 0.53 -8.73 3.75
N ILE A 217 0.54 -8.11 2.57
CA ILE A 217 1.39 -6.95 2.30
C ILE A 217 0.91 -5.78 3.16
N PRO A 218 1.75 -5.20 4.03
CA PRO A 218 1.37 -4.05 4.84
C PRO A 218 1.18 -2.80 3.97
N LEU A 219 0.45 -1.81 4.49
CA LEU A 219 0.21 -0.56 3.76
C LEU A 219 1.44 0.37 3.70
N THR A 220 2.39 0.17 4.61
CA THR A 220 3.58 1.03 4.73
C THR A 220 4.80 0.22 5.14
N ASN A 221 5.98 0.76 4.89
CA ASN A 221 7.26 0.15 5.32
C ASN A 221 7.30 -0.06 6.85
N THR A 222 6.75 0.86 7.63
CA THR A 222 6.66 0.70 9.09
C THR A 222 5.80 -0.50 9.51
N GLY A 223 4.90 -0.97 8.64
CA GLY A 223 4.15 -2.21 8.87
C GLY A 223 5.03 -3.45 8.89
N TYR A 224 6.07 -3.50 8.05
CA TYR A 224 7.08 -4.57 8.08
C TYR A 224 7.89 -4.52 9.37
N VAL A 225 8.34 -3.34 9.78
CA VAL A 225 9.06 -3.16 11.06
C VAL A 225 8.21 -3.63 12.23
N ARG A 226 6.94 -3.24 12.25
CA ARG A 226 6.00 -3.67 13.30
C ARG A 226 5.82 -5.20 13.31
N ARG A 227 5.65 -5.83 12.14
CA ARG A 227 5.54 -7.30 12.02
C ARG A 227 6.82 -7.98 12.51
N TYR A 228 7.99 -7.47 12.11
CA TYR A 228 9.27 -7.99 12.58
C TYR A 228 9.39 -7.90 14.10
N CYS A 229 9.12 -6.72 14.68
CA CYS A 229 9.16 -6.53 16.13
C CYS A 229 8.15 -7.44 16.86
N LYS A 230 6.91 -7.55 16.33
CA LYS A 230 5.92 -8.48 16.90
C LYS A 230 6.45 -9.91 16.91
N ASN A 231 6.94 -10.40 15.78
CA ASN A 231 7.42 -11.79 15.66
C ASN A 231 8.68 -12.05 16.50
N ALA A 232 9.55 -11.04 16.67
CA ALA A 232 10.75 -11.17 17.49
C ALA A 232 10.44 -11.16 19.00
N CYS A 233 9.44 -10.36 19.44
CA CYS A 233 9.05 -10.26 20.84
C CYS A 233 8.04 -11.33 21.26
N PHE A 234 7.17 -11.75 20.34
CA PHE A 234 6.07 -12.68 20.57
C PHE A 234 6.04 -13.72 19.42
N PRO A 235 6.96 -14.68 19.40
CA PRO A 235 6.98 -15.70 18.34
C PRO A 235 5.75 -16.61 18.36
N ASP A 236 5.10 -16.76 19.52
CA ASP A 236 3.84 -17.48 19.67
C ASP A 236 2.66 -16.52 19.73
N GLU A 237 1.69 -16.70 18.83
CA GLU A 237 0.49 -15.85 18.79
C GLU A 237 -0.35 -16.00 20.06
N GLU A 238 -0.34 -17.18 20.67
CA GLU A 238 -1.02 -17.45 21.94
C GLU A 238 -0.46 -16.59 23.08
N VAL A 239 0.87 -16.50 23.19
CA VAL A 239 1.53 -15.66 24.21
C VAL A 239 1.19 -14.19 24.01
N TYR A 240 1.16 -13.72 22.74
CA TYR A 240 0.76 -12.33 22.44
C TYR A 240 -0.70 -12.06 22.79
N THR A 241 -1.60 -12.98 22.47
CA THR A 241 -3.04 -12.84 22.74
C THR A 241 -3.31 -12.86 24.25
N ASN A 242 -2.70 -13.80 24.97
CA ASN A 242 -2.86 -13.93 26.41
C ASN A 242 -2.34 -12.70 27.17
N ALA A 243 -1.12 -12.22 26.83
CA ALA A 243 -0.56 -11.01 27.42
C ALA A 243 -1.43 -9.77 27.15
N SER A 244 -1.97 -9.66 25.92
CA SER A 244 -2.85 -8.56 25.53
C SER A 244 -4.18 -8.58 26.30
N THR A 245 -4.79 -9.76 26.44
CA THR A 245 -6.07 -9.95 27.15
C THR A 245 -5.91 -9.69 28.63
N TYR A 246 -4.84 -10.21 29.24
CA TYR A 246 -4.56 -10.01 30.65
C TYR A 246 -4.34 -8.53 30.99
N ALA A 247 -3.55 -7.83 30.18
CA ALA A 247 -3.34 -6.40 30.33
C ALA A 247 -4.63 -5.57 30.20
N GLU A 248 -5.55 -5.95 29.30
CA GLU A 248 -6.87 -5.29 29.21
C GLU A 248 -7.68 -5.41 30.48
N TYR A 249 -7.72 -6.61 31.06
CA TYR A 249 -8.50 -6.88 32.25
C TYR A 249 -8.00 -6.05 33.45
N GLU A 250 -6.70 -6.01 33.68
CA GLU A 250 -6.13 -5.24 34.78
C GLU A 250 -6.29 -3.72 34.62
N ILE A 251 -6.17 -3.21 33.39
CA ILE A 251 -6.32 -1.78 33.10
C ILE A 251 -7.75 -1.32 33.35
N ASP A 252 -8.74 -2.12 33.00
CA ASP A 252 -10.14 -1.79 33.27
C ASP A 252 -10.42 -1.75 34.78
N ALA A 253 -9.76 -2.60 35.55
CA ALA A 253 -9.87 -2.61 37.02
C ALA A 253 -9.30 -1.34 37.68
N ILE A 254 -8.30 -0.70 37.09
CA ILE A 254 -7.69 0.54 37.63
C ILE A 254 -8.23 1.83 36.99
N GLY A 255 -9.19 1.74 36.06
CA GLY A 255 -9.88 2.90 35.50
C GLY A 255 -9.02 3.83 34.62
N VAL A 256 -8.04 3.30 33.92
CA VAL A 256 -7.12 4.08 33.07
C VAL A 256 -7.76 4.43 31.72
N SER A 257 -7.41 5.56 31.13
CA SER A 257 -7.90 5.98 29.82
C SER A 257 -7.47 5.03 28.70
N ARG A 258 -8.17 5.05 27.56
CA ARG A 258 -7.88 4.18 26.40
C ARG A 258 -6.42 4.26 25.94
N ASP A 259 -5.83 5.47 25.92
CA ASP A 259 -4.43 5.67 25.52
C ASP A 259 -3.45 5.10 26.55
N GLU A 260 -3.79 5.22 27.83
CA GLU A 260 -3.04 4.63 28.94
C GLU A 260 -3.17 3.10 28.94
N ARG A 261 -4.33 2.54 28.56
CA ARG A 261 -4.52 1.10 28.35
C ARG A 261 -3.58 0.53 27.29
N VAL A 262 -3.42 1.22 26.16
CA VAL A 262 -2.48 0.80 25.12
C VAL A 262 -1.05 0.77 25.66
N LEU A 263 -0.63 1.75 26.45
CA LEU A 263 0.69 1.78 27.07
C LEU A 263 0.86 0.63 28.08
N SER A 264 -0.11 0.42 28.95
CA SER A 264 -0.06 -0.62 29.98
C SER A 264 -0.02 -2.03 29.38
N ARG A 265 -0.76 -2.30 28.29
CA ARG A 265 -0.66 -3.59 27.57
C ARG A 265 0.78 -3.93 27.19
N TRP A 266 1.53 -2.94 26.78
CA TRP A 266 2.92 -3.10 26.39
C TRP A 266 3.86 -3.23 27.60
N LEU A 267 3.50 -2.68 28.74
CA LEU A 267 4.27 -2.75 29.97
C LEU A 267 4.03 -4.05 30.74
N HIS A 268 2.78 -4.57 30.72
CA HIS A 268 2.43 -5.86 31.36
C HIS A 268 2.89 -7.10 30.61
N ALA A 269 3.20 -6.99 29.33
CA ALA A 269 3.86 -8.07 28.61
C ALA A 269 5.23 -8.49 29.24
N ARG A 270 5.54 -8.00 30.43
CA ARG A 270 6.70 -8.35 31.26
C ARG A 270 6.69 -9.78 31.82
N GLU A 271 5.55 -10.43 31.86
CA GLU A 271 5.41 -11.83 32.29
C GLU A 271 5.79 -12.86 31.21
N CYS A 272 6.56 -12.44 30.19
CA CYS A 272 7.17 -13.34 29.25
C CYS A 272 8.26 -14.23 29.92
N PRO A 273 8.42 -15.50 29.45
CA PRO A 273 9.40 -16.41 30.02
C PRO A 273 10.83 -15.82 30.08
N PRO A 274 11.63 -16.20 31.10
CA PRO A 274 12.94 -15.59 31.40
C PRO A 274 13.96 -15.59 30.24
N SER A 275 13.83 -16.51 29.30
CA SER A 275 14.74 -16.60 28.13
C SER A 275 14.59 -15.44 27.12
N ARG A 276 13.61 -14.55 27.30
CA ARG A 276 13.30 -13.42 26.40
C ARG A 276 13.52 -12.04 27.04
N GLU A 277 13.89 -11.97 28.32
CA GLU A 277 14.00 -10.72 29.08
C GLU A 277 14.93 -9.68 28.43
N ILE A 278 16.08 -10.07 27.95
CA ILE A 278 17.09 -9.13 27.43
C ILE A 278 16.59 -8.39 26.14
N MET A 279 15.94 -9.11 25.21
CA MET A 279 15.37 -8.49 24.00
C MET A 279 14.15 -7.62 24.34
N TYR A 280 13.41 -8.03 25.36
CA TYR A 280 12.24 -7.36 25.85
C TYR A 280 12.57 -6.04 26.56
N GLU A 281 13.59 -6.00 27.40
CA GLU A 281 14.05 -4.76 28.04
C GLU A 281 14.54 -3.71 27.03
N GLY A 282 15.32 -4.10 26.05
CA GLY A 282 15.77 -3.18 25.00
C GLY A 282 14.61 -2.61 24.17
N TRP A 283 13.56 -3.39 23.94
CA TRP A 283 12.35 -2.95 23.27
C TRP A 283 11.50 -2.02 24.18
N LEU A 284 11.31 -2.34 25.45
CA LEU A 284 10.63 -1.49 26.43
C LEU A 284 11.28 -0.12 26.55
N ILE A 285 12.61 -0.05 26.59
CA ILE A 285 13.35 1.21 26.63
C ILE A 285 13.06 2.05 25.36
N ARG A 286 13.00 1.43 24.19
CA ARG A 286 12.66 2.14 22.93
C ARG A 286 11.21 2.60 22.90
N LEU A 287 10.30 1.75 23.35
CA LEU A 287 8.88 2.10 23.47
C LEU A 287 8.68 3.22 24.49
N TYR A 288 9.32 3.14 25.65
CA TYR A 288 9.28 4.19 26.67
C TYR A 288 9.76 5.53 26.12
N LYS A 289 10.88 5.56 25.37
CA LYS A 289 11.39 6.76 24.72
C LYS A 289 10.40 7.31 23.69
N PHE A 290 9.83 6.44 22.85
CA PHE A 290 8.84 6.83 21.84
C PHE A 290 7.57 7.41 22.47
N LEU A 291 7.04 6.77 23.48
CA LEU A 291 5.83 7.21 24.19
C LEU A 291 6.07 8.47 25.00
N SER A 292 7.27 8.63 25.59
CA SER A 292 7.66 9.84 26.30
C SER A 292 7.70 11.08 25.42
N ILE A 293 8.12 10.92 24.15
CA ILE A 293 8.07 11.99 23.14
C ILE A 293 6.62 12.34 22.81
N ARG A 294 5.74 11.36 22.72
CA ARG A 294 4.34 11.55 22.29
C ARG A 294 3.41 12.03 23.40
N PHE A 295 3.57 11.54 24.61
CA PHE A 295 2.64 11.77 25.73
C PHE A 295 3.25 12.57 26.89
N GLY A 296 4.55 12.85 26.84
CA GLY A 296 5.31 13.52 27.91
C GLY A 296 5.86 12.53 28.95
N SER A 297 7.13 12.72 29.30
CA SER A 297 7.89 11.82 30.19
C SER A 297 7.27 11.62 31.58
N LYS A 298 6.65 12.68 32.14
CA LYS A 298 6.01 12.62 33.45
C LYS A 298 4.81 11.68 33.45
N LYS A 299 3.94 11.77 32.44
CA LYS A 299 2.74 10.92 32.33
C LYS A 299 3.13 9.45 32.14
N VAL A 300 4.14 9.16 31.32
CA VAL A 300 4.65 7.80 31.09
C VAL A 300 5.30 7.21 32.35
N SER A 301 6.06 8.02 33.13
CA SER A 301 6.68 7.57 34.39
C SER A 301 5.63 7.28 35.48
N ASP A 302 4.54 8.04 35.54
CA ASP A 302 3.46 7.81 36.49
C ASP A 302 2.71 6.51 36.23
N ILE A 303 2.49 6.18 34.94
CA ILE A 303 1.89 4.90 34.53
C ILE A 303 2.83 3.73 34.82
N THR A 304 4.12 3.86 34.49
CA THR A 304 5.14 2.83 34.73
C THR A 304 5.26 2.54 36.24
N ARG A 305 5.15 3.56 37.10
CA ARG A 305 5.17 3.41 38.54
C ARG A 305 3.95 2.64 39.06
N LYS A 306 2.75 2.95 38.52
CA LYS A 306 1.52 2.22 38.87
C LYS A 306 1.58 0.74 38.50
N VAL A 307 2.15 0.42 37.35
CA VAL A 307 2.28 -0.94 36.85
C VAL A 307 3.34 -1.76 37.57
N SER A 308 4.44 -1.16 38.05
CA SER A 308 5.50 -1.85 38.78
C SER A 308 5.11 -2.25 40.24
N TRP A 309 3.97 -1.80 40.74
CA TRP A 309 3.48 -2.19 42.09
C TRP A 309 2.69 -3.51 42.12
N PHE A 310 2.41 -4.08 40.92
CA PHE A 310 1.69 -5.34 40.78
C PHE A 310 2.59 -6.51 40.35
N SER A 311 3.91 -6.35 40.32
CA SER A 311 4.90 -7.40 40.01
C SER A 311 5.57 -7.96 41.27
#